data_f1c6f8ae567ac09e9158a00b059674f6
#
_entry.id   f1c6f8ae567ac09e9158a00b059674f6
#
_cell.length_a   1.000
_cell.length_b   1.000
_cell.length_c   1.000
_cell.angle_alpha   90.00
_cell.angle_beta   90.00
_cell.angle_gamma   90.00
#
_symmetry.space_group_name_H-M   'P 1'
#
loop_
_entity.id
_entity.type
_entity.pdbx_description
1 polymer ?
#
loop_
_entity_poly.entity_id
_entity_poly.type
_entity_poly.pdbx_seq_one_letter_code
_entity_poly.pdbx_strand_id
1 'polypeptide(L)'
;IVRQIAKECVELSPDLFIIYMGNNESIGLHAPSPEEFTLSSNVHWLRFKLGVHRLKLMQLGSSLLTHVGKEDSKPKQDMEFFRRERLAFDDARREPVYHNYEINLRDICRMAGSVGAQVIICSVGVNLHDFPPLASLHRKGLAAEQLAGWQKVYAEGVAKEAARDFASALASYEE
;
A
#
# COMPACT_ATOMS: atom_id res chain seq x y z
N ILE A 1 -9.55 -4.85 -5.94
CA ILE A 1 -9.13 -5.71 -7.08
C ILE A 1 -9.07 -7.17 -6.64
N VAL A 2 -8.20 -7.58 -5.69
CA VAL A 2 -7.97 -9.00 -5.30
C VAL A 2 -9.28 -9.69 -4.87
N ARG A 3 -10.10 -9.03 -4.04
CA ARG A 3 -11.42 -9.55 -3.64
C ARG A 3 -12.33 -9.86 -4.84
N GLN A 4 -12.23 -9.07 -5.89
CA GLN A 4 -13.05 -9.31 -7.09
C GLN A 4 -12.55 -10.52 -7.88
N ILE A 5 -11.24 -10.67 -7.99
CA ILE A 5 -10.63 -11.87 -8.58
C ILE A 5 -11.04 -13.11 -7.78
N ALA A 6 -10.97 -13.05 -6.46
CA ALA A 6 -11.41 -14.16 -5.60
C ALA A 6 -12.87 -14.55 -5.84
N LYS A 7 -13.77 -13.57 -6.08
CA LYS A 7 -15.16 -13.83 -6.44
C LYS A 7 -15.30 -14.60 -7.77
N GLU A 8 -14.50 -14.26 -8.75
CA GLU A 8 -14.48 -14.96 -10.04
C GLU A 8 -13.86 -16.37 -9.90
N CYS A 9 -12.83 -16.52 -9.05
CA CYS A 9 -12.23 -17.82 -8.77
C CYS A 9 -13.22 -18.81 -8.10
N VAL A 10 -14.12 -18.34 -7.25
CA VAL A 10 -15.15 -19.18 -6.60
C VAL A 10 -16.03 -19.90 -7.62
N GLU A 11 -16.31 -19.28 -8.77
CA GLU A 11 -17.11 -19.89 -9.84
C GLU A 11 -16.45 -21.15 -10.43
N LEU A 12 -15.14 -21.29 -10.25
CA LEU A 12 -14.36 -22.45 -10.70
C LEU A 12 -14.31 -23.58 -9.66
N SER A 13 -14.94 -23.40 -8.49
CA SER A 13 -14.97 -24.38 -7.39
C SER A 13 -13.57 -24.91 -7.01
N PRO A 14 -12.60 -24.06 -6.68
CA PRO A 14 -11.25 -24.49 -6.36
C PRO A 14 -11.20 -25.24 -5.01
N ASP A 15 -10.24 -26.15 -4.87
CA ASP A 15 -9.99 -26.85 -3.59
C ASP A 15 -9.17 -26.02 -2.62
N LEU A 16 -8.39 -25.07 -3.12
CA LEU A 16 -7.44 -24.29 -2.34
C LEU A 16 -7.31 -22.85 -2.83
N PHE A 17 -7.36 -21.89 -1.91
CA PHE A 17 -6.96 -20.50 -2.11
C PHE A 17 -5.60 -20.25 -1.44
N ILE A 18 -4.62 -19.79 -2.23
CA ILE A 18 -3.36 -19.27 -1.70
C ILE A 18 -3.40 -17.75 -1.84
N ILE A 19 -3.39 -17.02 -0.73
CA ILE A 19 -3.50 -15.57 -0.68
C ILE A 19 -2.15 -14.97 -0.31
N TYR A 20 -1.51 -14.27 -1.26
CA TYR A 20 -0.29 -13.52 -1.05
C TYR A 20 -0.57 -12.05 -1.42
N MET A 21 -0.84 -11.22 -0.42
CA MET A 21 -1.18 -9.81 -0.58
C MET A 21 -0.77 -9.00 0.66
N GLY A 22 -0.68 -7.69 0.54
CA GLY A 22 -0.33 -6.79 1.65
C GLY A 22 0.83 -5.84 1.35
N ASN A 23 1.54 -6.02 0.22
CA ASN A 23 2.71 -5.21 -0.15
C ASN A 23 2.36 -3.76 -0.51
N ASN A 24 1.18 -3.55 -1.10
CA ASN A 24 0.81 -2.27 -1.72
C ASN A 24 -0.35 -1.55 -1.01
N GLU A 25 -0.73 -2.02 0.17
CA GLU A 25 -1.90 -1.47 0.86
C GLU A 25 -1.68 -0.04 1.35
N SER A 26 -0.45 0.29 1.72
CA SER A 26 -0.07 1.63 2.20
C SER A 26 0.48 2.55 1.11
N ILE A 27 0.71 2.00 -0.09
CA ILE A 27 1.32 2.72 -1.22
C ILE A 27 0.57 2.28 -2.47
N GLY A 28 -0.16 3.15 -3.12
CA GLY A 28 -0.75 2.77 -4.39
C GLY A 28 -1.90 3.65 -4.87
N LEU A 29 -2.44 3.23 -6.01
CA LEU A 29 -3.54 3.83 -6.77
C LEU A 29 -4.80 4.16 -5.95
N HIS A 30 -4.92 3.58 -4.77
CA HIS A 30 -6.10 3.68 -3.91
C HIS A 30 -5.74 4.13 -2.48
N ALA A 31 -4.48 4.55 -2.24
CA ALA A 31 -4.19 5.29 -1.02
C ALA A 31 -5.00 6.59 -1.07
N PRO A 32 -5.86 6.84 -0.08
CA PRO A 32 -6.70 8.02 -0.10
C PRO A 32 -5.82 9.26 -0.07
N SER A 33 -6.02 10.18 -1.03
CA SER A 33 -5.46 11.52 -0.91
C SER A 33 -5.97 12.17 0.38
N PRO A 34 -5.26 13.12 0.96
CA PRO A 34 -5.72 13.83 2.17
C PRO A 34 -7.14 14.38 2.04
N GLU A 35 -7.55 14.75 0.84
CA GLU A 35 -8.86 15.33 0.53
C GLU A 35 -9.96 14.24 0.34
N GLU A 36 -9.58 13.07 -0.16
CA GLU A 36 -10.50 11.94 -0.36
C GLU A 36 -10.59 11.03 0.88
N PHE A 37 -9.76 11.25 1.89
CA PHE A 37 -9.60 10.37 3.04
C PHE A 37 -10.91 10.07 3.77
N THR A 38 -11.77 11.06 3.94
CA THR A 38 -13.03 10.92 4.69
C THR A 38 -14.07 10.05 4.01
N LEU A 39 -14.11 10.04 2.68
CA LEU A 39 -15.09 9.24 1.90
C LEU A 39 -14.51 7.89 1.47
N SER A 40 -13.22 7.81 1.16
CA SER A 40 -12.58 6.56 0.71
C SER A 40 -12.13 5.65 1.86
N SER A 41 -12.19 6.11 3.11
CA SER A 41 -11.94 5.26 4.28
C SER A 41 -13.02 4.18 4.48
N ASN A 42 -14.23 4.37 3.92
CA ASN A 42 -15.30 3.39 4.03
C ASN A 42 -15.24 2.37 2.88
N VAL A 43 -14.95 1.10 3.22
CA VAL A 43 -14.85 0.00 2.24
C VAL A 43 -16.13 -0.21 1.43
N HIS A 44 -17.31 0.04 2.01
CA HIS A 44 -18.58 -0.12 1.32
C HIS A 44 -18.79 0.96 0.26
N TRP A 45 -18.40 2.20 0.56
CA TRP A 45 -18.41 3.30 -0.40
C TRP A 45 -17.43 3.05 -1.55
N LEU A 46 -16.23 2.59 -1.24
CA LEU A 46 -15.23 2.25 -2.24
C LEU A 46 -15.72 1.13 -3.17
N ARG A 47 -16.37 0.10 -2.61
CA ARG A 47 -16.96 -1.00 -3.38
C ARG A 47 -18.12 -0.53 -4.26
N PHE A 48 -18.96 0.37 -3.75
CA PHE A 48 -20.02 1.00 -4.52
C PHE A 48 -19.46 1.80 -5.70
N LYS A 49 -18.48 2.67 -5.45
CA LYS A 49 -17.78 3.46 -6.49
C LYS A 49 -17.20 2.55 -7.57
N LEU A 50 -16.50 1.49 -7.19
CA LEU A 50 -15.94 0.51 -8.13
C LEU A 50 -17.02 -0.25 -8.90
N GLY A 51 -18.15 -0.56 -8.27
CA GLY A 51 -19.31 -1.20 -8.92
C GLY A 51 -19.95 -0.31 -9.97
N VAL A 52 -20.15 0.97 -9.63
CA VAL A 52 -20.73 1.98 -10.54
C VAL A 52 -19.84 2.22 -11.76
N HIS A 53 -18.51 2.27 -11.59
CA HIS A 53 -17.56 2.41 -12.71
C HIS A 53 -17.56 1.21 -13.68
N ARG A 54 -18.11 0.06 -13.29
CA ARG A 54 -18.28 -1.10 -14.16
C ARG A 54 -19.50 -1.02 -15.06
N LEU A 55 -20.45 -0.14 -14.77
CA LEU A 55 -21.64 0.05 -15.60
C LEU A 55 -21.23 0.72 -16.91
N LYS A 56 -21.53 0.04 -18.03
CA LYS A 56 -21.23 0.55 -19.39
C LYS A 56 -21.79 1.95 -19.65
N LEU A 57 -22.94 2.27 -19.04
CA LEU A 57 -23.54 3.61 -19.11
C LEU A 57 -22.68 4.69 -18.46
N MET A 58 -22.01 4.39 -17.33
CA MET A 58 -21.11 5.34 -16.69
C MET A 58 -19.81 5.52 -17.49
N GLN A 59 -19.32 4.45 -18.12
CA GLN A 59 -18.16 4.52 -19.02
C GLN A 59 -18.48 5.37 -20.27
N LEU A 60 -19.67 5.21 -20.84
CA LEU A 60 -20.16 6.05 -21.93
C LEU A 60 -20.31 7.52 -21.49
N GLY A 61 -20.90 7.79 -20.33
CA GLY A 61 -21.04 9.13 -19.79
C GLY A 61 -19.69 9.81 -19.52
N SER A 62 -18.75 9.08 -18.92
CA SER A 62 -17.40 9.60 -18.70
C SER A 62 -16.65 9.85 -20.01
N SER A 63 -16.80 8.98 -21.01
CA SER A 63 -16.21 9.16 -22.34
C SER A 63 -16.76 10.40 -23.06
N LEU A 64 -18.05 10.69 -22.93
CA LEU A 64 -18.66 11.89 -23.49
C LEU A 64 -18.19 13.16 -22.77
N LEU A 65 -18.04 13.11 -21.45
CA LEU A 65 -17.56 14.24 -20.65
C LEU A 65 -16.08 14.54 -20.87
N THR A 66 -15.24 13.51 -21.07
CA THR A 66 -13.80 13.69 -21.36
C THR A 66 -13.56 14.24 -22.77
N HIS A 67 -14.51 14.04 -23.72
CA HIS A 67 -14.41 14.67 -25.04
C HIS A 67 -14.77 16.16 -25.02
N VAL A 68 -15.46 16.64 -23.98
CA VAL A 68 -15.87 18.05 -23.82
C VAL A 68 -14.98 18.82 -22.84
N GLY A 69 -14.26 18.14 -21.95
CA GLY A 69 -13.37 18.73 -20.97
C GLY A 69 -11.89 18.57 -21.35
N LYS A 70 -11.10 19.64 -21.15
CA LYS A 70 -9.64 19.59 -21.23
C LYS A 70 -9.11 18.34 -20.50
N GLU A 71 -8.17 17.66 -21.13
CA GLU A 71 -7.30 16.66 -20.49
C GLU A 71 -6.69 17.28 -19.23
N ASP A 72 -7.34 17.11 -18.09
CA ASP A 72 -6.66 17.17 -16.82
C ASP A 72 -5.67 16.00 -16.83
N SER A 73 -4.43 16.33 -17.10
CA SER A 73 -3.32 15.39 -17.07
C SER A 73 -3.28 14.79 -15.65
N LYS A 74 -3.88 13.61 -15.49
CA LYS A 74 -3.72 12.83 -14.26
C LYS A 74 -2.22 12.78 -13.99
N PRO A 75 -1.74 13.14 -12.79
CA PRO A 75 -0.34 13.07 -12.48
C PRO A 75 0.17 11.67 -12.83
N LYS A 76 1.23 11.60 -13.63
CA LYS A 76 1.84 10.32 -13.98
C LYS A 76 2.20 9.64 -12.67
N GLN A 77 1.67 8.42 -12.49
CA GLN A 77 2.02 7.58 -11.34
C GLN A 77 3.42 7.02 -11.58
N ASP A 78 4.40 7.90 -11.42
CA ASP A 78 5.81 7.55 -11.48
C ASP A 78 6.36 7.27 -10.06
N MET A 79 7.61 6.88 -9.97
CA MET A 79 8.27 6.60 -8.69
C MET A 79 8.26 7.82 -7.75
N GLU A 80 8.21 9.03 -8.29
CA GLU A 80 8.14 10.25 -7.51
C GLU A 80 6.77 10.42 -6.85
N PHE A 81 5.69 10.00 -7.50
CA PHE A 81 4.36 9.93 -6.90
C PHE A 81 4.38 9.01 -5.67
N PHE A 82 4.92 7.80 -5.78
CA PHE A 82 5.02 6.86 -4.66
C PHE A 82 5.91 7.40 -3.53
N ARG A 83 6.94 8.16 -3.83
CA ARG A 83 7.80 8.81 -2.83
C ARG A 83 7.10 9.93 -2.09
N ARG A 84 6.20 10.67 -2.72
CA ARG A 84 5.44 11.77 -2.10
C ARG A 84 4.28 11.27 -1.25
N GLU A 85 3.59 10.23 -1.69
CA GLU A 85 2.39 9.69 -1.03
C GLU A 85 2.72 8.67 0.09
N ARG A 86 3.93 8.71 0.64
CA ARG A 86 4.32 7.86 1.76
C ARG A 86 3.56 8.21 3.02
N LEU A 87 3.13 7.18 3.73
CA LEU A 87 2.54 7.33 5.05
C LEU A 87 3.61 7.09 6.11
N ALA A 88 3.79 8.04 7.03
CA ALA A 88 4.63 7.85 8.20
C ALA A 88 4.11 6.69 9.06
N PHE A 89 4.96 6.14 9.92
CA PHE A 89 4.59 5.01 10.78
C PHE A 89 3.40 5.35 11.70
N ASP A 90 3.34 6.58 12.18
CA ASP A 90 2.33 7.13 13.07
C ASP A 90 1.20 7.87 12.35
N ASP A 91 1.09 7.74 11.02
CA ASP A 91 0.04 8.42 10.24
C ASP A 91 -1.31 7.76 10.47
N ALA A 92 -2.27 8.54 10.97
CA ALA A 92 -3.64 8.07 11.27
C ALA A 92 -4.36 7.49 10.03
N ARG A 93 -3.91 7.81 8.81
CA ARG A 93 -4.46 7.24 7.57
C ARG A 93 -4.13 5.76 7.39
N ARG A 94 -3.20 5.21 8.17
CA ARG A 94 -2.87 3.78 8.12
C ARG A 94 -3.98 2.91 8.70
N GLU A 95 -4.63 3.37 9.75
CA GLU A 95 -5.66 2.59 10.44
C GLU A 95 -6.82 2.19 9.51
N PRO A 96 -7.48 3.10 8.78
CA PRO A 96 -8.49 2.73 7.80
C PRO A 96 -7.98 1.81 6.69
N VAL A 97 -6.72 1.95 6.27
CA VAL A 97 -6.12 1.07 5.26
C VAL A 97 -6.06 -0.37 5.79
N TYR A 98 -5.57 -0.57 7.02
CA TYR A 98 -5.51 -1.88 7.65
C TYR A 98 -6.91 -2.46 7.89
N HIS A 99 -7.83 -1.65 8.36
CA HIS A 99 -9.22 -2.05 8.55
C HIS A 99 -9.87 -2.52 7.24
N ASN A 100 -9.70 -1.77 6.16
CA ASN A 100 -10.20 -2.13 4.84
C ASN A 100 -9.53 -3.40 4.30
N TYR A 101 -8.23 -3.57 4.53
CA TYR A 101 -7.50 -4.78 4.19
C TYR A 101 -8.06 -5.99 4.92
N GLU A 102 -8.25 -5.91 6.24
CA GLU A 102 -8.82 -6.96 7.06
C GLU A 102 -10.21 -7.37 6.58
N ILE A 103 -11.11 -6.39 6.32
CA ILE A 103 -12.46 -6.67 5.81
C ILE A 103 -12.39 -7.40 4.47
N ASN A 104 -11.52 -6.97 3.57
CA ASN A 104 -11.39 -7.61 2.26
C ASN A 104 -10.83 -9.03 2.39
N LEU A 105 -9.83 -9.24 3.24
CA LEU A 105 -9.24 -10.55 3.49
C LEU A 105 -10.28 -11.52 4.11
N ARG A 106 -11.03 -11.07 5.12
CA ARG A 106 -12.14 -11.85 5.73
C ARG A 106 -13.20 -12.22 4.69
N ASP A 107 -13.55 -11.32 3.78
CA ASP A 107 -14.50 -11.62 2.71
C ASP A 107 -13.97 -12.68 1.74
N ILE A 108 -12.68 -12.63 1.38
CA ILE A 108 -12.04 -13.64 0.53
C ILE A 108 -12.09 -15.01 1.22
N CYS A 109 -11.74 -15.07 2.51
CA CYS A 109 -11.82 -16.32 3.29
C CYS A 109 -13.26 -16.89 3.35
N ARG A 110 -14.27 -16.01 3.54
CA ARG A 110 -15.67 -16.46 3.53
C ARG A 110 -16.10 -16.99 2.17
N MET A 111 -15.68 -16.32 1.08
CA MET A 111 -15.99 -16.79 -0.28
C MET A 111 -15.33 -18.15 -0.56
N ALA A 112 -14.07 -18.33 -0.19
CA ALA A 112 -13.41 -19.64 -0.29
C ALA A 112 -14.13 -20.72 0.50
N GLY A 113 -14.50 -20.44 1.76
CA GLY A 113 -15.25 -21.36 2.61
C GLY A 113 -16.64 -21.72 2.07
N SER A 114 -17.29 -20.80 1.32
CA SER A 114 -18.63 -21.08 0.74
C SER A 114 -18.61 -22.15 -0.36
N VAL A 115 -17.46 -22.45 -0.93
CA VAL A 115 -17.28 -23.54 -1.91
C VAL A 115 -16.46 -24.70 -1.36
N GLY A 116 -16.20 -24.72 -0.04
CA GLY A 116 -15.43 -25.78 0.61
C GLY A 116 -13.92 -25.72 0.40
N ALA A 117 -13.40 -24.62 -0.18
CA ALA A 117 -11.98 -24.47 -0.41
C ALA A 117 -11.19 -24.23 0.88
N GLN A 118 -10.01 -24.82 0.96
CA GLN A 118 -9.03 -24.49 1.99
C GLN A 118 -8.38 -23.12 1.71
N VAL A 119 -7.87 -22.46 2.76
CA VAL A 119 -7.24 -21.14 2.62
C VAL A 119 -5.86 -21.14 3.26
N ILE A 120 -4.85 -20.75 2.50
CA ILE A 120 -3.50 -20.44 3.00
C ILE A 120 -3.28 -18.94 2.83
N ILE A 121 -3.04 -18.25 3.94
CA ILE A 121 -2.64 -16.84 3.93
C ILE A 121 -1.13 -16.78 4.11
N CYS A 122 -0.44 -16.20 3.13
CA CYS A 122 1.00 -16.02 3.15
C CYS A 122 1.36 -14.66 3.76
N SER A 123 2.35 -14.64 4.65
CA SER A 123 3.03 -13.40 5.02
C SER A 123 3.83 -12.85 3.85
N VAL A 124 3.93 -11.53 3.78
CA VAL A 124 4.72 -10.86 2.74
C VAL A 124 6.20 -11.01 3.07
N GLY A 125 6.95 -11.60 2.15
CA GLY A 125 8.41 -11.68 2.25
C GLY A 125 9.05 -10.32 1.98
N VAL A 126 10.06 -9.98 2.78
CA VAL A 126 10.87 -8.77 2.61
C VAL A 126 12.35 -9.19 2.55
N ASN A 127 13.06 -8.73 1.53
CA ASN A 127 14.51 -8.89 1.49
C ASN A 127 15.14 -7.76 2.31
N LEU A 128 15.48 -8.07 3.54
CA LEU A 128 16.09 -7.10 4.46
C LEU A 128 17.58 -6.88 4.20
N HIS A 129 18.24 -7.79 3.49
CA HIS A 129 19.69 -7.75 3.25
C HIS A 129 20.05 -6.94 2.00
N ASP A 130 19.42 -7.25 0.85
CA ASP A 130 19.87 -6.74 -0.44
C ASP A 130 18.93 -5.70 -1.06
N PHE A 131 17.78 -5.49 -0.45
CA PHE A 131 16.78 -4.54 -0.97
C PHE A 131 16.38 -3.51 0.10
N PRO A 132 17.12 -2.42 0.18
CA PRO A 132 16.79 -1.35 1.13
C PRO A 132 15.41 -0.75 0.80
N PRO A 133 14.72 -0.19 1.79
CA PRO A 133 13.45 0.50 1.56
C PRO A 133 13.64 1.64 0.56
N LEU A 134 12.70 1.78 -0.38
CA LEU A 134 12.70 2.82 -1.43
C LEU A 134 12.85 4.23 -0.86
N ALA A 135 12.36 4.44 0.36
CA ALA A 135 12.47 5.69 1.08
C ALA A 135 12.06 5.49 2.54
N SER A 136 12.66 6.28 3.41
CA SER A 136 12.30 6.42 4.81
C SER A 136 11.77 7.82 5.09
N LEU A 137 11.02 7.96 6.18
CA LEU A 137 10.53 9.24 6.67
C LEU A 137 11.00 9.43 8.11
N HIS A 138 11.57 10.59 8.39
CA HIS A 138 11.80 11.00 9.76
C HIS A 138 10.48 11.37 10.45
N ARG A 139 10.45 11.29 11.78
CA ARG A 139 9.29 11.75 12.55
C ARG A 139 9.04 13.22 12.27
N LYS A 140 7.78 13.63 12.30
CA LYS A 140 7.39 15.03 12.15
C LYS A 140 7.97 15.87 13.30
N GLY A 141 8.41 17.09 12.98
CA GLY A 141 8.92 18.03 13.99
C GLY A 141 10.35 17.78 14.46
N LEU A 142 11.13 16.95 13.77
CA LEU A 142 12.55 16.79 14.05
C LEU A 142 13.29 18.10 13.75
N ALA A 143 14.00 18.65 14.73
CA ALA A 143 14.81 19.85 14.55
C ALA A 143 15.97 19.59 13.59
N ALA A 144 16.40 20.63 12.86
CA ALA A 144 17.48 20.50 11.87
C ALA A 144 18.79 19.94 12.48
N GLU A 145 19.12 20.35 13.70
CA GLU A 145 20.29 19.85 14.44
C GLU A 145 20.17 18.35 14.77
N GLN A 146 18.98 17.91 15.17
CA GLN A 146 18.72 16.49 15.45
C GLN A 146 18.81 15.66 14.16
N LEU A 147 18.30 16.19 13.05
CA LEU A 147 18.41 15.55 11.76
C LEU A 147 19.86 15.43 11.30
N ALA A 148 20.64 16.50 11.47
CA ALA A 148 22.08 16.49 11.13
C ALA A 148 22.86 15.49 12.01
N GLY A 149 22.56 15.42 13.31
CA GLY A 149 23.13 14.43 14.22
C GLY A 149 22.83 13.01 13.78
N TRP A 150 21.55 12.71 13.51
CA TRP A 150 21.12 11.41 13.02
C TRP A 150 21.81 11.04 11.70
N GLN A 151 21.88 11.98 10.73
CA GLN A 151 22.54 11.73 9.45
C GLN A 151 24.02 11.38 9.61
N LYS A 152 24.70 12.02 10.56
CA LYS A 152 26.10 11.72 10.86
C LYS A 152 26.27 10.29 11.38
N VAL A 153 25.51 9.91 12.40
CA VAL A 153 25.56 8.55 12.99
C VAL A 153 25.20 7.49 11.97
N TYR A 154 24.17 7.73 11.18
CA TYR A 154 23.77 6.84 10.09
C TYR A 154 24.88 6.66 9.04
N ALA A 155 25.53 7.75 8.63
CA ALA A 155 26.64 7.70 7.68
C ALA A 155 27.85 6.94 8.24
N GLU A 156 28.14 7.07 9.52
CA GLU A 156 29.18 6.30 10.21
C GLU A 156 28.84 4.79 10.22
N GLY A 157 27.60 4.44 10.51
CA GLY A 157 27.10 3.05 10.42
C GLY A 157 27.30 2.46 9.03
N VAL A 158 26.89 3.16 7.98
CA VAL A 158 27.07 2.75 6.58
C VAL A 158 28.53 2.56 6.20
N ALA A 159 29.43 3.47 6.66
CA ALA A 159 30.86 3.34 6.41
C ALA A 159 31.47 2.10 7.08
N LYS A 160 31.08 1.81 8.34
CA LYS A 160 31.51 0.63 9.08
C LYS A 160 30.99 -0.66 8.44
N GLU A 161 29.74 -0.68 7.98
CA GLU A 161 29.14 -1.80 7.26
C GLU A 161 29.90 -2.08 5.95
N ALA A 162 30.23 -1.05 5.17
CA ALA A 162 31.04 -1.18 3.96
C ALA A 162 32.45 -1.73 4.25
N ALA A 163 33.01 -1.40 5.42
CA ALA A 163 34.27 -1.96 5.91
C ALA A 163 34.13 -3.38 6.48
N ARG A 164 32.94 -3.98 6.50
CA ARG A 164 32.58 -5.26 7.11
C ARG A 164 32.76 -5.32 8.63
N ASP A 165 32.85 -4.20 9.29
CA ASP A 165 32.78 -4.09 10.77
C ASP A 165 31.32 -4.04 11.22
N PHE A 166 30.66 -5.19 11.12
CA PHE A 166 29.22 -5.28 11.39
C PHE A 166 28.87 -5.00 12.87
N ALA A 167 29.75 -5.31 13.79
CA ALA A 167 29.51 -5.05 15.21
C ALA A 167 29.48 -3.55 15.51
N SER A 168 30.45 -2.79 14.99
CA SER A 168 30.47 -1.34 15.14
C SER A 168 29.39 -0.63 14.32
N ALA A 169 29.02 -1.17 13.16
CA ALA A 169 27.92 -0.67 12.36
C ALA A 169 26.58 -0.80 13.11
N LEU A 170 26.32 -1.97 13.70
CA LEU A 170 25.11 -2.21 14.49
C LEU A 170 25.01 -1.22 15.65
N ALA A 171 26.11 -1.00 16.40
CA ALA A 171 26.14 -0.04 17.50
C ALA A 171 25.79 1.38 17.05
N SER A 172 26.22 1.80 15.84
CA SER A 172 25.84 3.10 15.26
C SER A 172 24.39 3.17 14.83
N TYR A 173 23.79 2.05 14.41
CA TYR A 173 22.36 2.03 14.01
C TYR A 173 21.40 1.95 15.20
N GLU A 174 21.88 1.53 16.37
CA GLU A 174 21.10 1.47 17.62
C GLU A 174 21.15 2.78 18.44
N GLU A 175 22.07 3.70 18.13
CA GLU A 175 22.19 5.02 18.75
C GLU A 175 21.06 5.97 18.29
#